data_0484af9a735b7536e295b8fc406c3fb9
#
_entry.id   0484af9a735b7536e295b8fc406c3fb9
#
_cell.length_a   1.000
_cell.length_b   1.000
_cell.length_c   1.000
_cell.angle_alpha   90.00
_cell.angle_beta   90.00
_cell.angle_gamma   90.00
#
_symmetry.space_group_name_H-M   'P 1'
#
loop_
_entity.id
_entity.type
_entity.pdbx_description
1 polymer ?
#
loop_
_entity_poly.entity_id
_entity_poly.type
_entity_poly.pdbx_seq_one_letter_code
_entity_poly.pdbx_strand_id
1 'polypeptide(L)'
;MKKVCLELLTMLTLGMLCSCGGYVKNYSATILITSCQGDEASMEFDTFKGTYNFKLRRDGSAEHILDYEASLAEGEMNVYIGVSGEKELLFTIKGGESFDTKISLDSKYDNEKKVYIILESIGECVDGDFEFEYR
;
A
#
# COMPACT_ATOMS: atom_id res chain seq x y z
N MET A 1 9.23 23.06 -12.68
CA MET A 1 9.91 22.05 -12.21
C MET A 1 9.24 20.80 -12.50
N LYS A 2 9.76 19.84 -12.08
CA LYS A 2 9.20 18.63 -12.32
C LYS A 2 7.79 18.51 -11.92
N LYS A 3 7.28 19.43 -11.19
CA LYS A 3 5.98 19.34 -10.81
C LYS A 3 5.01 19.30 -11.85
N VAL A 4 5.20 20.04 -12.84
CA VAL A 4 4.26 20.09 -13.92
C VAL A 4 4.13 18.75 -14.55
N CYS A 5 5.20 18.13 -14.76
CA CYS A 5 5.16 16.86 -15.39
C CYS A 5 4.45 15.89 -14.52
N LEU A 6 4.61 16.10 -13.27
CA LEU A 6 4.00 15.25 -12.38
C LEU A 6 2.55 15.32 -12.44
N GLU A 7 2.04 16.46 -12.62
CA GLU A 7 0.64 16.58 -12.64
C GLU A 7 0.07 15.84 -13.77
N LEU A 8 0.73 15.91 -14.87
CA LEU A 8 0.22 15.25 -16.01
C LEU A 8 0.24 13.80 -15.79
N LEU A 9 1.26 13.36 -15.17
CA LEU A 9 1.37 11.99 -14.92
C LEU A 9 0.27 11.52 -14.05
N THR A 10 -0.10 12.32 -13.16
CA THR A 10 -1.12 11.92 -12.24
C THR A 10 -2.39 11.67 -12.96
N MET A 11 -2.64 12.47 -13.91
CA MET A 11 -3.87 12.34 -14.60
C MET A 11 -3.86 11.06 -15.34
N LEU A 12 -2.76 10.76 -15.93
CA LEU A 12 -2.65 9.60 -16.65
C LEU A 12 -2.91 8.44 -15.83
N THR A 13 -2.35 8.48 -14.69
CA THR A 13 -2.46 7.36 -13.85
C THR A 13 -3.85 7.03 -13.54
N LEU A 14 -4.63 8.00 -13.36
CA LEU A 14 -5.98 7.75 -13.05
C LEU A 14 -6.64 6.90 -14.04
N GLY A 15 -6.40 7.21 -15.25
CA GLY A 15 -7.05 6.49 -16.29
C GLY A 15 -6.75 5.03 -16.26
N MET A 16 -5.56 4.70 -15.97
CA MET A 16 -5.22 3.37 -16.02
C MET A 16 -5.78 2.57 -14.97
N LEU A 17 -5.94 3.15 -13.87
CA LEU A 17 -6.41 2.39 -12.77
C LEU A 17 -7.67 1.72 -12.98
N CYS A 18 -8.45 2.28 -13.74
CA CYS A 18 -9.74 1.71 -13.93
C CYS A 18 -9.68 0.39 -14.58
N SER A 19 -8.66 0.16 -15.33
CA SER A 19 -8.66 -1.05 -16.07
C SER A 19 -8.11 -2.21 -15.30
N CYS A 20 -7.56 -1.98 -14.17
CA CYS A 20 -6.96 -3.06 -13.47
C CYS A 20 -7.91 -3.90 -12.70
N GLY A 21 -9.12 -3.52 -12.61
CA GLY A 21 -10.07 -4.33 -11.90
C GLY A 21 -9.77 -4.46 -10.43
N GLY A 22 -8.84 -3.72 -9.92
CA GLY A 22 -8.49 -3.80 -8.54
C GLY A 22 -8.95 -2.56 -7.80
N TYR A 23 -8.09 -1.99 -7.00
CA TYR A 23 -8.43 -0.85 -6.18
C TYR A 23 -7.90 0.43 -6.80
N VAL A 24 -8.57 1.53 -6.51
CA VAL A 24 -8.24 2.80 -7.11
C VAL A 24 -7.04 3.45 -6.44
N LYS A 25 -6.19 4.11 -7.22
CA LYS A 25 -5.16 4.97 -6.68
C LYS A 25 -5.59 6.39 -6.94
N ASN A 26 -5.61 7.21 -5.90
CA ASN A 26 -5.96 8.59 -6.05
C ASN A 26 -5.25 9.34 -4.94
N TYR A 27 -4.15 9.97 -5.25
CA TYR A 27 -3.31 10.57 -4.22
C TYR A 27 -2.54 11.77 -4.71
N SER A 28 -2.03 12.55 -3.74
CA SER A 28 -1.02 13.55 -4.00
C SER A 28 0.10 13.32 -3.01
N ALA A 29 1.33 13.51 -3.42
CA ALA A 29 2.46 13.21 -2.58
C ALA A 29 3.68 14.01 -3.03
N THR A 30 4.63 14.19 -2.10
CA THR A 30 5.93 14.75 -2.44
C THR A 30 6.98 13.70 -2.13
N ILE A 31 7.95 13.59 -3.02
CA ILE A 31 9.03 12.63 -2.89
C ILE A 31 8.51 11.24 -2.59
N LEU A 32 7.67 10.74 -3.47
CA LEU A 32 7.10 9.41 -3.31
C LEU A 32 7.97 8.41 -4.05
N ILE A 33 8.46 7.42 -3.32
CA ILE A 33 9.26 6.36 -3.89
C ILE A 33 8.54 5.05 -3.59
N THR A 34 8.20 4.30 -4.63
CA THR A 34 7.51 3.03 -4.45
C THR A 34 8.22 1.93 -5.21
N SER A 35 8.09 0.72 -4.74
CA SER A 35 8.60 -0.46 -5.41
C SER A 35 7.62 -1.59 -5.17
N CYS A 36 7.37 -2.39 -6.18
CA CYS A 36 6.49 -3.54 -6.03
C CYS A 36 6.97 -4.62 -6.97
N GLN A 37 7.54 -5.68 -6.42
CA GLN A 37 8.06 -6.78 -7.20
C GLN A 37 7.68 -8.10 -6.55
N GLY A 38 6.88 -8.89 -7.24
CA GLY A 38 6.51 -10.20 -6.74
C GLY A 38 5.81 -10.12 -5.39
N ASP A 39 6.43 -10.65 -4.38
CA ASP A 39 5.84 -10.73 -3.05
C ASP A 39 6.20 -9.54 -2.15
N GLU A 40 6.94 -8.58 -2.65
CA GLU A 40 7.39 -7.46 -1.85
C GLU A 40 6.94 -6.12 -2.39
N ALA A 41 6.62 -5.20 -1.51
CA ALA A 41 6.30 -3.83 -1.88
C ALA A 41 6.82 -2.87 -0.84
N SER A 42 7.18 -1.68 -1.27
CA SER A 42 7.61 -0.64 -0.35
C SER A 42 7.13 0.72 -0.81
N MET A 43 6.99 1.63 0.12
CA MET A 43 6.54 2.99 -0.13
C MET A 43 7.18 3.92 0.88
N GLU A 44 7.76 4.98 0.37
CA GLU A 44 8.40 5.97 1.20
C GLU A 44 8.03 7.34 0.68
N PHE A 45 7.73 8.30 1.52
CA PHE A 45 7.32 9.62 1.08
C PHE A 45 7.65 10.70 2.10
N ASP A 46 7.75 11.96 1.63
CA ASP A 46 7.83 13.10 2.50
C ASP A 46 6.42 13.50 2.91
N THR A 47 5.51 13.66 1.97
CA THR A 47 4.10 13.90 2.28
C THR A 47 3.23 13.02 1.42
N PHE A 48 2.07 12.65 1.93
CA PHE A 48 1.14 11.81 1.19
C PHE A 48 -0.29 12.08 1.66
N LYS A 49 -1.21 12.14 0.71
CA LYS A 49 -2.61 12.29 1.01
C LYS A 49 -3.39 11.52 -0.05
N GLY A 50 -4.27 10.65 0.36
CA GLY A 50 -5.12 9.89 -0.57
C GLY A 50 -5.01 8.40 -0.40
N THR A 51 -5.14 7.68 -1.50
CA THR A 51 -5.17 6.22 -1.52
C THR A 51 -4.16 5.67 -2.50
N TYR A 52 -3.44 4.68 -2.09
CA TYR A 52 -2.49 3.97 -2.96
C TYR A 52 -2.67 2.48 -2.74
N ASN A 53 -2.34 1.67 -3.73
CA ASN A 53 -2.39 0.22 -3.52
C ASN A 53 -1.27 -0.50 -4.23
N PHE A 54 -0.92 -1.67 -3.72
CA PHE A 54 0.07 -2.55 -4.32
C PHE A 54 -0.58 -3.90 -4.56
N LYS A 55 -0.15 -4.59 -5.59
CA LYS A 55 -0.57 -5.96 -5.83
C LYS A 55 0.62 -6.85 -5.53
N LEU A 56 0.49 -7.71 -4.54
CA LEU A 56 1.54 -8.64 -4.17
C LEU A 56 1.19 -10.03 -4.66
N ARG A 57 2.19 -10.79 -5.06
CA ARG A 57 2.01 -12.15 -5.52
C ARG A 57 2.96 -13.05 -4.78
N ARG A 58 2.54 -14.26 -4.52
CA ARG A 58 3.44 -15.25 -3.96
C ARG A 58 3.41 -16.51 -4.81
N ASP A 59 4.53 -17.23 -4.79
CA ASP A 59 4.65 -18.45 -5.54
C ASP A 59 4.28 -19.57 -4.65
N GLY A 60 3.25 -19.96 -4.51
CA GLY A 60 2.82 -21.20 -3.97
C GLY A 60 3.36 -21.72 -2.66
N SER A 61 4.35 -21.17 -2.07
CA SER A 61 4.77 -21.69 -0.83
C SER A 61 3.97 -21.05 0.22
N ALA A 62 3.49 -21.79 1.06
CA ALA A 62 2.43 -21.40 1.85
C ALA A 62 2.79 -21.20 3.28
N GLU A 63 3.38 -20.07 3.58
CA GLU A 63 3.54 -19.76 4.97
C GLU A 63 2.31 -19.04 5.48
N HIS A 64 1.52 -18.45 4.59
CA HIS A 64 0.30 -17.71 4.93
C HIS A 64 0.60 -16.57 5.88
N ILE A 65 1.68 -15.85 5.62
CA ILE A 65 2.12 -14.78 6.49
C ILE A 65 2.24 -13.48 5.72
N LEU A 66 1.84 -12.41 6.34
CA LEU A 66 2.16 -11.09 5.86
C LEU A 66 3.13 -10.47 6.85
N ASP A 67 4.30 -10.08 6.34
CA ASP A 67 5.34 -9.48 7.13
C ASP A 67 5.34 -8.01 6.77
N TYR A 68 5.29 -7.12 7.73
CA TYR A 68 5.29 -5.70 7.38
C TYR A 68 6.06 -4.84 8.40
N GLU A 69 6.61 -3.75 7.88
CA GLU A 69 7.22 -2.73 8.70
C GLU A 69 6.59 -1.42 8.29
N ALA A 70 6.28 -0.57 9.23
CA ALA A 70 5.65 0.70 8.95
C ALA A 70 6.08 1.75 9.95
N SER A 71 6.32 2.96 9.50
CA SER A 71 6.58 4.09 10.39
C SER A 71 5.96 5.33 9.79
N LEU A 72 5.53 6.24 10.63
CA LEU A 72 4.90 7.47 10.21
C LEU A 72 5.22 8.57 11.21
N ALA A 73 5.69 9.72 10.74
CA ALA A 73 6.03 10.81 11.64
C ALA A 73 4.81 11.63 12.04
N GLU A 74 3.94 11.91 11.08
CA GLU A 74 2.74 12.72 11.35
C GLU A 74 1.58 12.23 10.50
N GLY A 75 0.39 12.33 11.02
CA GLY A 75 -0.83 11.95 10.30
C GLY A 75 -1.37 10.62 10.76
N GLU A 76 -2.21 10.05 9.94
CA GLU A 76 -2.85 8.78 10.25
C GLU A 76 -3.09 8.03 8.94
N MET A 77 -2.80 6.76 8.92
CA MET A 77 -2.94 5.94 7.71
C MET A 77 -3.61 4.62 8.07
N ASN A 78 -4.63 4.26 7.32
CA ASN A 78 -5.25 2.95 7.44
C ASN A 78 -4.69 2.07 6.36
N VAL A 79 -4.32 0.85 6.70
CA VAL A 79 -3.77 -0.10 5.75
C VAL A 79 -4.64 -1.35 5.73
N TYR A 80 -5.06 -1.73 4.54
CA TYR A 80 -5.98 -2.85 4.35
C TYR A 80 -5.34 -3.93 3.50
N ILE A 81 -5.82 -5.15 3.65
CA ILE A 81 -5.49 -6.22 2.72
C ILE A 81 -6.77 -6.61 2.00
N GLY A 82 -6.70 -6.88 0.73
CA GLY A 82 -7.89 -7.16 -0.05
C GLY A 82 -7.71 -8.17 -1.16
N VAL A 83 -8.82 -8.79 -1.53
CA VAL A 83 -8.88 -9.73 -2.62
C VAL A 83 -10.15 -9.42 -3.38
N SER A 84 -10.04 -9.21 -4.68
CA SER A 84 -11.20 -9.06 -5.56
C SER A 84 -12.27 -8.08 -5.10
N GLY A 85 -11.84 -6.91 -4.74
CA GLY A 85 -12.81 -5.88 -4.41
C GLY A 85 -13.24 -5.82 -2.96
N GLU A 86 -12.88 -6.81 -2.17
CA GLU A 86 -13.18 -6.79 -0.75
C GLU A 86 -11.92 -6.51 0.02
N LYS A 87 -11.99 -5.67 1.02
CA LYS A 87 -10.80 -5.36 1.82
C LYS A 87 -11.12 -5.39 3.30
N GLU A 88 -10.13 -5.70 4.11
CA GLU A 88 -10.28 -5.65 5.53
C GLU A 88 -9.09 -4.94 6.15
N LEU A 89 -9.31 -4.26 7.22
CA LEU A 89 -8.29 -3.46 7.86
C LEU A 89 -7.21 -4.34 8.48
N LEU A 90 -5.95 -4.07 8.15
CA LEU A 90 -4.83 -4.72 8.77
C LEU A 90 -4.39 -3.95 9.99
N PHE A 91 -4.17 -2.67 9.83
CA PHE A 91 -3.77 -1.82 10.94
C PHE A 91 -3.98 -0.35 10.60
N THR A 92 -3.99 0.46 11.65
CA THR A 92 -3.96 1.91 11.52
C THR A 92 -2.67 2.37 12.18
N ILE A 93 -1.93 3.25 11.52
CA ILE A 93 -0.73 3.80 12.11
C ILE A 93 -0.90 5.30 12.25
N LYS A 94 -0.50 5.83 13.40
CA LYS A 94 -0.61 7.25 13.69
C LYS A 94 0.78 7.84 13.84
N GLY A 95 0.86 9.16 13.73
CA GLY A 95 2.14 9.85 13.81
C GLY A 95 2.91 9.48 15.06
N GLY A 96 4.19 9.18 14.88
CA GLY A 96 5.07 8.77 15.95
C GLY A 96 5.13 7.27 16.19
N GLU A 97 4.32 6.49 15.47
CA GLU A 97 4.30 5.04 15.67
C GLU A 97 5.18 4.32 14.67
N SER A 98 5.65 3.15 15.05
CA SER A 98 6.40 2.26 14.19
C SER A 98 6.00 0.83 14.49
N PHE A 99 5.85 0.04 13.43
CA PHE A 99 5.48 -1.38 13.56
C PHE A 99 6.49 -2.24 12.80
N ASP A 100 6.77 -3.42 13.34
CA ASP A 100 7.60 -4.42 12.67
C ASP A 100 6.97 -5.73 13.07
N THR A 101 6.11 -6.26 12.23
CA THR A 101 5.18 -7.31 12.61
C THR A 101 5.03 -8.38 11.53
N LYS A 102 4.81 -9.60 11.97
CA LYS A 102 4.43 -10.69 11.09
C LYS A 102 3.08 -11.20 11.57
N ILE A 103 2.14 -11.31 10.67
CA ILE A 103 0.83 -11.82 11.05
C ILE A 103 0.47 -13.03 10.20
N SER A 104 -0.25 -13.95 10.81
CA SER A 104 -0.79 -15.08 10.09
C SER A 104 -2.10 -14.64 9.46
N LEU A 105 -2.29 -15.00 8.21
CA LEU A 105 -3.49 -14.61 7.49
C LEU A 105 -4.57 -15.66 7.66
N ASP A 106 -5.82 -15.25 7.58
CA ASP A 106 -6.96 -16.14 7.67
C ASP A 106 -6.95 -17.15 6.56
N SER A 107 -7.61 -18.27 6.79
CA SER A 107 -7.67 -19.33 5.82
C SER A 107 -8.25 -18.88 4.48
N LYS A 108 -9.02 -17.81 4.46
CA LYS A 108 -9.56 -17.34 3.19
C LYS A 108 -8.47 -16.88 2.23
N TYR A 109 -7.26 -16.67 2.71
CA TYR A 109 -6.16 -16.26 1.86
C TYR A 109 -5.29 -17.45 1.44
N ASP A 110 -5.57 -18.64 1.93
CA ASP A 110 -4.73 -19.80 1.68
C ASP A 110 -4.46 -20.08 0.22
N ASN A 111 -5.44 -19.92 -0.60
CA ASN A 111 -5.30 -20.20 -2.02
C ASN A 111 -5.13 -18.96 -2.88
N GLU A 112 -4.91 -17.82 -2.24
CA GLU A 112 -4.79 -16.58 -3.00
C GLU A 112 -3.35 -16.32 -3.37
N LYS A 113 -3.05 -16.36 -4.64
CA LYS A 113 -1.72 -16.07 -5.12
C LYS A 113 -1.46 -14.58 -5.19
N LYS A 114 -2.51 -13.79 -5.19
CA LYS A 114 -2.42 -12.33 -5.28
C LYS A 114 -3.25 -11.71 -4.20
N VAL A 115 -2.72 -10.69 -3.56
CA VAL A 115 -3.50 -9.86 -2.64
C VAL A 115 -3.13 -8.41 -2.92
N TYR A 116 -3.99 -7.52 -2.50
CA TYR A 116 -3.73 -6.09 -2.62
C TYR A 116 -3.50 -5.52 -1.24
N ILE A 117 -2.54 -4.60 -1.14
CA ILE A 117 -2.35 -3.82 0.07
C ILE A 117 -2.80 -2.43 -0.27
N ILE A 118 -3.77 -1.91 0.46
CA ILE A 118 -4.34 -0.60 0.19
C ILE A 118 -4.01 0.34 1.34
N LEU A 119 -3.43 1.49 1.03
CA LEU A 119 -3.08 2.48 2.02
C LEU A 119 -3.96 3.69 1.82
N GLU A 120 -4.70 4.07 2.86
CA GLU A 120 -5.59 5.23 2.79
C GLU A 120 -5.24 6.21 3.90
N SER A 121 -4.83 7.40 3.53
CA SER A 121 -4.49 8.39 4.54
C SER A 121 -5.76 9.07 5.05
N ILE A 122 -5.71 9.50 6.29
CA ILE A 122 -6.76 10.31 6.85
C ILE A 122 -6.12 11.69 6.96
N GLY A 123 -6.39 12.54 6.00
CA GLY A 123 -5.70 13.82 5.89
C GLY A 123 -4.30 13.61 5.36
N GLU A 124 -3.43 14.57 5.58
CA GLU A 124 -2.07 14.51 5.08
C GLU A 124 -1.15 13.79 6.05
N CYS A 125 -0.32 12.93 5.52
CA CYS A 125 0.69 12.22 6.30
C CYS A 125 2.07 12.75 5.95
N VAL A 126 3.00 12.72 6.89
CA VAL A 126 4.35 13.24 6.72
C VAL A 126 5.37 12.19 7.12
N ASP A 127 6.40 12.03 6.31
CA ASP A 127 7.51 11.10 6.56
C ASP A 127 7.05 9.69 6.86
N GLY A 128 6.62 9.00 5.86
CA GLY A 128 6.17 7.62 5.99
C GLY A 128 7.10 6.65 5.31
N ASP A 129 7.17 5.44 5.86
CA ASP A 129 7.99 4.38 5.28
C ASP A 129 7.27 3.07 5.56
N PHE A 130 6.90 2.36 4.51
CA PHE A 130 6.11 1.14 4.61
C PHE A 130 6.73 0.04 3.76
N GLU A 131 6.82 -1.17 4.30
CA GLU A 131 7.31 -2.32 3.56
C GLU A 131 6.42 -3.52 3.84
N PHE A 132 6.14 -4.29 2.83
CA PHE A 132 5.26 -5.46 2.96
C PHE A 132 5.87 -6.65 2.22
N GLU A 133 5.70 -7.84 2.78
CA GLU A 133 6.10 -9.08 2.12
C GLU A 133 5.02 -10.14 2.35
N TYR A 134 4.49 -10.71 1.27
CA TYR A 134 3.41 -11.69 1.31
C TYR A 134 4.01 -13.08 1.11
N ARG A 135 4.00 -13.91 2.13
CA ARG A 135 4.61 -15.24 2.09
C ARG A 135 3.62 -16.38 2.26
#